data_fbe462c66715bf721a9dd8d381043401
#
_entry.id   fbe462c66715bf721a9dd8d381043401
#
_cell.length_a   1.000
_cell.length_b   1.000
_cell.length_c   1.000
_cell.angle_alpha   90.00
_cell.angle_beta   90.00
_cell.angle_gamma   90.00
#
_symmetry.space_group_name_H-M   'P 1'
#
loop_
_entity.id
_entity.type
_entity.pdbx_description
1 polymer ?
#
loop_
_entity_poly.entity_id
_entity_poly.type
_entity_poly.pdbx_seq_one_letter_code
_entity_poly.pdbx_strand_id
1 'polypeptide(L)'
;MNQIRETMESVRKNVQQNRPKTLKAVLFDMDNTLFDFVAVKLIACREILSYLGEGDKNLKKDPAELFRYFLRGTYGFEDYENIKDYMQERKLFTAQAYRQCCEIYDREKLQNLELYPGVRDTLEELKKLGLRLAIITDADRYHAHARLTRVGLLDSFEFLVSADMTGTKKPDPAHFLFALDALGLKPEESLVVGDSIKRDMAPARRLGLKTAYASYGDWRPTEETEQCFDFQLNTFQDLMGYIGTLNSPHVQTDPQNKNQIDP
;
A
#
# COMPACT_ATOMS: atom_id res chain seq x y z
N MET A 1 -13.16 -53.53 -9.21
CA MET A 1 -13.72 -52.58 -8.25
C MET A 1 -12.66 -51.65 -7.63
N ASN A 2 -11.42 -52.12 -7.34
CA ASN A 2 -10.36 -51.27 -6.77
C ASN A 2 -9.84 -50.19 -7.73
N GLN A 3 -9.66 -50.52 -9.02
CA GLN A 3 -9.15 -49.53 -10.02
C GLN A 3 -10.09 -48.34 -10.23
N ILE A 4 -11.41 -48.55 -10.20
CA ILE A 4 -12.41 -47.49 -10.30
C ILE A 4 -12.40 -46.59 -9.05
N ARG A 5 -12.17 -47.15 -7.89
CA ARG A 5 -12.02 -46.40 -6.63
C ARG A 5 -10.78 -45.53 -6.62
N GLU A 6 -9.62 -46.05 -7.06
CA GLU A 6 -8.37 -45.27 -7.18
C GLU A 6 -8.48 -44.17 -8.21
N THR A 7 -9.14 -44.41 -9.35
CA THR A 7 -9.38 -43.38 -10.37
C THR A 7 -10.33 -42.31 -9.84
N MET A 8 -11.39 -42.68 -9.12
CA MET A 8 -12.30 -41.71 -8.48
C MET A 8 -11.64 -40.89 -7.37
N GLU A 9 -10.75 -41.49 -6.57
CA GLU A 9 -9.96 -40.76 -5.57
C GLU A 9 -8.94 -39.83 -6.22
N SER A 10 -8.28 -40.24 -7.30
CA SER A 10 -7.36 -39.41 -8.07
C SER A 10 -8.10 -38.23 -8.72
N VAL A 11 -9.27 -38.47 -9.31
CA VAL A 11 -10.14 -37.42 -9.88
C VAL A 11 -10.64 -36.48 -8.79
N ARG A 12 -11.06 -36.98 -7.63
CA ARG A 12 -11.46 -36.16 -6.49
C ARG A 12 -10.33 -35.32 -5.93
N LYS A 13 -9.09 -35.86 -5.83
CA LYS A 13 -7.90 -35.12 -5.44
C LYS A 13 -7.55 -34.02 -6.46
N ASN A 14 -7.62 -34.33 -7.77
CA ASN A 14 -7.41 -33.35 -8.84
C ASN A 14 -8.49 -32.26 -8.88
N VAL A 15 -9.76 -32.60 -8.66
CA VAL A 15 -10.86 -31.63 -8.59
C VAL A 15 -10.75 -30.75 -7.33
N GLN A 16 -10.25 -31.27 -6.21
CA GLN A 16 -9.99 -30.51 -5.00
C GLN A 16 -8.76 -29.58 -5.14
N GLN A 17 -7.74 -29.98 -5.91
CA GLN A 17 -6.59 -29.14 -6.24
C GLN A 17 -6.90 -28.07 -7.27
N ASN A 18 -7.92 -28.23 -8.09
CA ASN A 18 -8.34 -27.28 -9.15
C ASN A 18 -9.56 -26.42 -8.78
N ARG A 19 -9.96 -26.35 -7.53
CA ARG A 19 -10.91 -25.32 -7.11
C ARG A 19 -10.23 -23.96 -7.25
N PRO A 20 -10.87 -22.97 -7.91
CA PRO A 20 -10.33 -21.63 -7.94
C PRO A 20 -10.08 -21.20 -6.48
N LYS A 21 -8.82 -20.83 -6.19
CA LYS A 21 -8.41 -20.45 -4.84
C LYS A 21 -9.14 -19.14 -4.53
N THR A 22 -10.15 -19.21 -3.69
CA THR A 22 -11.00 -18.07 -3.32
C THR A 22 -10.16 -17.10 -2.50
N LEU A 23 -10.13 -15.83 -2.90
CA LEU A 23 -9.49 -14.77 -2.15
C LEU A 23 -10.15 -14.67 -0.76
N LYS A 24 -9.35 -14.59 0.29
CA LYS A 24 -9.82 -14.53 1.69
C LYS A 24 -9.40 -13.25 2.41
N ALA A 25 -8.31 -12.62 1.98
CA ALA A 25 -7.83 -11.40 2.60
C ALA A 25 -7.24 -10.42 1.59
N VAL A 26 -7.25 -9.13 1.97
CA VAL A 26 -6.55 -8.06 1.28
C VAL A 26 -5.62 -7.36 2.26
N LEU A 27 -4.34 -7.29 1.92
CA LEU A 27 -3.28 -6.60 2.66
C LEU A 27 -3.03 -5.28 1.96
N PHE A 28 -3.26 -4.17 2.64
CA PHE A 28 -3.08 -2.83 2.08
C PHE A 28 -1.79 -2.20 2.60
N ASP A 29 -0.99 -1.64 1.70
CA ASP A 29 -0.15 -0.53 2.10
C ASP A 29 -1.02 0.67 2.49
N MET A 30 -0.45 1.63 3.19
CA MET A 30 -1.21 2.74 3.77
C MET A 30 -0.93 4.07 3.06
N ASP A 31 0.32 4.53 3.11
CA ASP A 31 0.73 5.84 2.60
C ASP A 31 0.77 5.83 1.06
N ASN A 32 0.14 6.80 0.41
CA ASN A 32 -0.09 6.89 -1.03
C ASN A 32 -0.93 5.74 -1.64
N THR A 33 -1.47 4.86 -0.79
CA THR A 33 -2.42 3.81 -1.20
C THR A 33 -3.83 4.15 -0.74
N LEU A 34 -4.01 4.56 0.51
CA LEU A 34 -5.31 4.97 1.05
C LEU A 34 -5.52 6.49 1.01
N PHE A 35 -4.45 7.25 1.03
CA PHE A 35 -4.42 8.72 1.03
C PHE A 35 -3.10 9.24 0.46
N ASP A 36 -3.10 10.48 -0.04
CA ASP A 36 -1.90 11.12 -0.61
C ASP A 36 -0.98 11.67 0.50
N PHE A 37 -0.05 10.82 0.93
CA PHE A 37 0.89 11.18 1.99
C PHE A 37 2.00 12.12 1.49
N VAL A 38 2.33 12.09 0.21
CA VAL A 38 3.30 13.03 -0.38
C VAL A 38 2.72 14.44 -0.43
N ALA A 39 1.45 14.59 -0.82
CA ALA A 39 0.79 15.90 -0.83
C ALA A 39 0.77 16.54 0.57
N VAL A 40 0.42 15.78 1.63
CA VAL A 40 0.39 16.35 2.98
C VAL A 40 1.79 16.69 3.50
N LYS A 41 2.82 15.95 3.10
CA LYS A 41 4.22 16.32 3.41
C LYS A 41 4.64 17.61 2.72
N LEU A 42 4.23 17.84 1.48
CA LEU A 42 4.47 19.11 0.78
C LEU A 42 3.74 20.27 1.44
N ILE A 43 2.52 20.06 1.95
CA ILE A 43 1.80 21.04 2.76
C ILE A 43 2.60 21.36 4.03
N ALA A 44 3.06 20.34 4.75
CA ALA A 44 3.86 20.53 5.96
C ALA A 44 5.17 21.29 5.66
N CYS A 45 5.87 20.95 4.58
CA CYS A 45 7.05 21.69 4.14
C CYS A 45 6.74 23.16 3.84
N ARG A 46 5.61 23.44 3.18
CA ARG A 46 5.18 24.83 2.88
C ARG A 46 4.94 25.64 4.17
N GLU A 47 4.27 25.05 5.15
CA GLU A 47 3.98 25.74 6.42
C GLU A 47 5.25 25.95 7.26
N ILE A 48 6.19 25.00 7.26
CA ILE A 48 7.52 25.19 7.85
C ILE A 48 8.24 26.36 7.20
N LEU A 49 8.28 26.42 5.87
CA LEU A 49 8.93 27.52 5.14
C LEU A 49 8.24 28.86 5.34
N SER A 50 6.91 28.87 5.52
CA SER A 50 6.16 30.05 5.87
C SER A 50 6.58 30.60 7.23
N TYR A 51 6.66 29.74 8.24
CA TYR A 51 7.13 30.07 9.59
C TYR A 51 8.57 30.60 9.58
N LEU A 52 9.49 29.90 8.95
CA LEU A 52 10.90 30.32 8.86
C LEU A 52 11.08 31.63 8.08
N GLY A 53 10.24 31.88 7.07
CA GLY A 53 10.25 33.08 6.24
C GLY A 53 9.66 34.32 6.91
N GLU A 54 9.05 34.22 8.09
CA GLU A 54 8.67 35.39 8.90
C GLU A 54 9.92 36.16 9.39
N GLY A 55 11.00 35.42 9.67
CA GLY A 55 12.29 35.98 10.09
C GLY A 55 13.24 36.32 8.93
N ASP A 56 13.02 35.78 7.74
CA ASP A 56 13.87 35.99 6.55
C ASP A 56 13.06 36.17 5.28
N LYS A 57 12.89 37.42 4.86
CA LYS A 57 12.13 37.78 3.63
C LYS A 57 12.75 37.27 2.33
N ASN A 58 14.02 36.83 2.36
CA ASN A 58 14.71 36.31 1.19
C ASN A 58 14.58 34.78 1.07
N LEU A 59 14.00 34.11 2.07
CA LEU A 59 13.79 32.66 2.02
C LEU A 59 12.79 32.32 0.91
N LYS A 60 13.24 31.49 -0.02
CA LYS A 60 12.34 30.89 -1.02
C LYS A 60 11.35 29.97 -0.33
N LYS A 61 10.06 30.16 -0.61
CA LYS A 61 8.95 29.39 -0.02
C LYS A 61 8.51 28.21 -0.91
N ASP A 62 9.40 27.69 -1.75
CA ASP A 62 9.11 26.48 -2.53
C ASP A 62 9.19 25.23 -1.64
N PRO A 63 8.08 24.55 -1.34
CA PRO A 63 8.07 23.37 -0.48
C PRO A 63 8.95 22.24 -1.01
N ALA A 64 9.18 22.16 -2.33
CA ALA A 64 10.04 21.17 -2.94
C ALA A 64 11.51 21.31 -2.47
N GLU A 65 11.96 22.50 -2.08
CA GLU A 65 13.32 22.68 -1.54
C GLU A 65 13.54 21.93 -0.24
N LEU A 66 12.60 22.04 0.72
CA LEU A 66 12.67 21.29 1.96
C LEU A 66 12.35 19.80 1.73
N PHE A 67 11.37 19.50 0.89
CA PHE A 67 10.97 18.13 0.61
C PHE A 67 12.12 17.28 0.03
N ARG A 68 13.02 17.87 -0.76
CA ARG A 68 14.23 17.18 -1.29
C ARG A 68 15.11 16.59 -0.19
N TYR A 69 15.14 17.18 1.00
CA TYR A 69 15.93 16.64 2.12
C TYR A 69 15.40 15.28 2.58
N PHE A 70 14.08 15.11 2.63
CA PHE A 70 13.46 13.82 2.93
C PHE A 70 13.71 12.76 1.84
N LEU A 71 14.05 13.19 0.61
CA LEU A 71 14.32 12.30 -0.52
C LEU A 71 15.79 11.88 -0.66
N ARG A 72 16.70 12.48 0.09
CA ARG A 72 18.15 12.19 0.02
C ARG A 72 18.49 10.77 0.48
N GLY A 73 17.65 10.13 1.30
CA GLY A 73 17.90 8.81 1.86
C GLY A 73 18.98 8.78 2.96
N THR A 74 19.45 9.96 3.42
CA THR A 74 20.42 10.10 4.53
C THR A 74 19.77 9.65 5.84
N TYR A 75 18.53 10.06 6.05
CA TYR A 75 17.69 9.67 7.18
C TYR A 75 16.42 8.99 6.69
N GLY A 76 15.57 8.53 7.61
CA GLY A 76 14.25 8.01 7.29
C GLY A 76 13.37 9.04 6.58
N PHE A 77 12.43 8.58 5.75
CA PHE A 77 11.54 9.45 4.97
C PHE A 77 10.70 10.42 5.84
N GLU A 78 10.53 10.14 7.12
CA GLU A 78 9.80 10.98 8.07
C GLU A 78 10.68 11.58 9.17
N ASP A 79 11.98 11.34 9.13
CA ASP A 79 12.91 11.76 10.18
C ASP A 79 13.08 13.29 10.22
N TYR A 80 13.00 13.85 11.42
CA TYR A 80 13.14 15.29 11.66
C TYR A 80 14.55 15.82 11.38
N GLU A 81 15.57 14.95 11.37
CA GLU A 81 16.94 15.38 11.02
C GLU A 81 16.98 15.95 9.59
N ASN A 82 16.06 15.57 8.70
CA ASN A 82 15.88 16.20 7.39
C ASN A 82 15.54 17.70 7.49
N ILE A 83 14.70 18.08 8.45
CA ILE A 83 14.36 19.50 8.71
C ILE A 83 15.55 20.22 9.30
N LYS A 84 16.25 19.59 10.23
CA LYS A 84 17.42 20.14 10.90
C LYS A 84 18.56 20.42 9.91
N ASP A 85 18.88 19.48 9.03
CA ASP A 85 19.87 19.66 7.98
C ASP A 85 19.54 20.84 7.08
N TYR A 86 18.28 20.94 6.62
CA TYR A 86 17.80 22.06 5.84
C TYR A 86 18.04 23.41 6.55
N MET A 87 17.66 23.48 7.86
CA MET A 87 17.81 24.70 8.65
C MET A 87 19.28 25.04 8.88
N GLN A 88 20.15 24.07 9.12
CA GLN A 88 21.59 24.28 9.34
C GLN A 88 22.27 24.79 8.06
N GLU A 89 22.02 24.16 6.92
CA GLU A 89 22.58 24.59 5.62
C GLU A 89 22.16 26.02 5.25
N ARG A 90 20.95 26.44 5.66
CA ARG A 90 20.41 27.78 5.43
C ARG A 90 20.74 28.78 6.55
N LYS A 91 21.48 28.37 7.61
CA LYS A 91 21.80 29.20 8.79
C LYS A 91 20.55 29.71 9.54
N LEU A 92 19.47 28.94 9.49
CA LEU A 92 18.18 29.23 10.14
C LEU A 92 18.00 28.46 11.47
N PHE A 93 18.95 27.61 11.82
CA PHE A 93 18.81 26.71 12.96
C PHE A 93 18.92 27.45 14.28
N THR A 94 17.87 27.34 15.08
CA THR A 94 17.88 27.52 16.54
C THR A 94 17.10 26.38 17.16
N ALA A 95 17.40 25.99 18.40
CA ALA A 95 16.69 24.91 19.08
C ALA A 95 15.18 25.18 19.20
N GLN A 96 14.79 26.44 19.37
CA GLN A 96 13.39 26.84 19.46
C GLN A 96 12.70 26.72 18.10
N ALA A 97 13.28 27.29 17.04
CA ALA A 97 12.72 27.23 15.69
C ALA A 97 12.63 25.78 15.19
N TYR A 98 13.63 24.95 15.47
CA TYR A 98 13.62 23.55 15.11
C TYR A 98 12.45 22.78 15.75
N ARG A 99 12.23 22.94 17.06
CA ARG A 99 11.08 22.34 17.74
C ARG A 99 9.76 22.76 17.11
N GLN A 100 9.61 24.06 16.84
CA GLN A 100 8.40 24.59 16.22
C GLN A 100 8.20 24.02 14.80
N CYS A 101 9.26 23.85 14.02
CA CYS A 101 9.19 23.20 12.70
C CYS A 101 8.76 21.73 12.80
N CYS A 102 9.26 20.97 13.78
CA CYS A 102 8.82 19.60 14.01
C CYS A 102 7.33 19.53 14.41
N GLU A 103 6.86 20.42 15.29
CA GLU A 103 5.45 20.50 15.67
C GLU A 103 4.54 20.86 14.48
N ILE A 104 4.97 21.82 13.63
CA ILE A 104 4.27 22.15 12.39
C ILE A 104 4.21 20.93 11.48
N TYR A 105 5.34 20.24 11.28
CA TYR A 105 5.44 19.08 10.43
C TYR A 105 4.43 17.98 10.81
N ASP A 106 4.37 17.62 12.09
CA ASP A 106 3.45 16.57 12.56
C ASP A 106 2.00 17.01 12.48
N ARG A 107 1.72 18.22 12.90
CA ARG A 107 0.36 18.76 12.84
C ARG A 107 -0.17 18.78 11.42
N GLU A 108 0.57 19.36 10.49
CA GLU A 108 0.12 19.52 9.10
C GLU A 108 -0.04 18.19 8.38
N LYS A 109 0.89 17.25 8.58
CA LYS A 109 0.76 15.90 8.02
C LYS A 109 -0.51 15.20 8.47
N LEU A 110 -0.93 15.41 9.72
CA LEU A 110 -2.08 14.73 10.26
C LEU A 110 -3.40 15.47 9.94
N GLN A 111 -3.42 16.80 10.07
CA GLN A 111 -4.63 17.60 9.89
C GLN A 111 -5.14 17.61 8.44
N ASN A 112 -4.23 17.59 7.46
CA ASN A 112 -4.55 17.65 6.05
C ASN A 112 -4.71 16.26 5.39
N LEU A 113 -4.71 15.19 6.18
CA LEU A 113 -4.83 13.85 5.64
C LEU A 113 -6.27 13.58 5.18
N GLU A 114 -6.43 13.26 3.90
CA GLU A 114 -7.70 12.93 3.27
C GLU A 114 -7.59 11.63 2.47
N LEU A 115 -8.63 10.81 2.53
CA LEU A 115 -8.68 9.56 1.78
C LEU A 115 -8.76 9.82 0.28
N TYR A 116 -8.14 8.97 -0.51
CA TYR A 116 -8.46 8.92 -1.93
C TYR A 116 -9.96 8.64 -2.15
N PRO A 117 -10.54 9.16 -3.24
CA PRO A 117 -11.95 8.92 -3.56
C PRO A 117 -12.30 7.43 -3.56
N GLY A 118 -13.41 7.07 -2.93
CA GLY A 118 -13.95 5.71 -2.91
C GLY A 118 -13.29 4.73 -1.95
N VAL A 119 -12.23 5.11 -1.21
CA VAL A 119 -11.55 4.20 -0.27
C VAL A 119 -12.51 3.64 0.76
N ARG A 120 -13.27 4.48 1.45
CA ARG A 120 -14.20 4.03 2.51
C ARG A 120 -15.23 3.05 1.99
N ASP A 121 -15.92 3.43 0.92
CA ASP A 121 -17.00 2.62 0.35
C ASP A 121 -16.47 1.27 -0.15
N THR A 122 -15.30 1.28 -0.81
CA THR A 122 -14.67 0.04 -1.28
C THR A 122 -14.27 -0.88 -0.12
N LEU A 123 -13.68 -0.37 0.96
CA LEU A 123 -13.34 -1.19 2.13
C LEU A 123 -14.59 -1.80 2.78
N GLU A 124 -15.70 -1.06 2.84
CA GLU A 124 -16.97 -1.60 3.34
C GLU A 124 -17.52 -2.72 2.45
N GLU A 125 -17.46 -2.56 1.12
CA GLU A 125 -17.89 -3.60 0.18
C GLU A 125 -17.01 -4.86 0.30
N LEU A 126 -15.70 -4.71 0.45
CA LEU A 126 -14.79 -5.84 0.66
C LEU A 126 -15.14 -6.63 1.93
N LYS A 127 -15.47 -5.93 3.03
CA LYS A 127 -15.95 -6.57 4.26
C LYS A 127 -17.28 -7.31 4.05
N LYS A 128 -18.23 -6.74 3.29
CA LYS A 128 -19.50 -7.40 2.95
C LYS A 128 -19.28 -8.67 2.13
N LEU A 129 -18.23 -8.72 1.31
CA LEU A 129 -17.80 -9.93 0.60
C LEU A 129 -17.14 -10.97 1.51
N GLY A 130 -16.99 -10.70 2.81
CA GLY A 130 -16.37 -11.59 3.78
C GLY A 130 -14.83 -11.60 3.72
N LEU A 131 -14.20 -10.62 3.06
CA LEU A 131 -12.75 -10.50 3.00
C LEU A 131 -12.20 -9.90 4.29
N ARG A 132 -11.11 -10.48 4.80
CA ARG A 132 -10.37 -9.95 5.93
C ARG A 132 -9.42 -8.86 5.44
N LEU A 133 -9.37 -7.74 6.13
CA LEU A 133 -8.56 -6.58 5.72
C LEU A 133 -7.47 -6.32 6.75
N ALA A 134 -6.23 -6.12 6.30
CA ALA A 134 -5.12 -5.77 7.16
C ALA A 134 -4.23 -4.70 6.52
N ILE A 135 -3.50 -3.95 7.36
CA ILE A 135 -2.49 -2.97 6.92
C ILE A 135 -1.11 -3.60 7.03
N ILE A 136 -0.25 -3.33 6.04
CA ILE A 136 1.19 -3.59 6.04
C ILE A 136 1.93 -2.31 5.67
N THR A 137 2.61 -1.65 6.61
CA THR A 137 3.19 -0.32 6.42
C THR A 137 4.63 -0.19 6.91
N ASP A 138 5.42 0.66 6.23
CA ASP A 138 6.77 1.05 6.66
C ASP A 138 6.78 2.14 7.75
N ALA A 139 5.62 2.72 8.06
CA ALA A 139 5.46 3.60 9.20
C ALA A 139 5.57 2.80 10.52
N ASP A 140 6.02 3.45 11.58
CA ASP A 140 5.90 2.87 12.91
C ASP A 140 4.43 2.84 13.39
N ARG A 141 4.17 2.02 14.40
CA ARG A 141 2.82 1.78 14.92
C ARG A 141 2.12 3.05 15.38
N TYR A 142 2.85 3.95 16.03
CA TYR A 142 2.27 5.19 16.55
C TYR A 142 1.75 6.08 15.41
N HIS A 143 2.58 6.33 14.40
CA HIS A 143 2.19 7.16 13.27
C HIS A 143 1.12 6.51 12.39
N ALA A 144 1.21 5.20 12.16
CA ALA A 144 0.19 4.47 11.41
C ALA A 144 -1.18 4.51 12.11
N HIS A 145 -1.21 4.28 13.43
CA HIS A 145 -2.43 4.35 14.22
C HIS A 145 -3.05 5.76 14.22
N ALA A 146 -2.22 6.80 14.39
CA ALA A 146 -2.68 8.19 14.36
C ALA A 146 -3.31 8.56 13.00
N ARG A 147 -2.71 8.13 11.88
CA ARG A 147 -3.24 8.37 10.52
C ARG A 147 -4.57 7.66 10.29
N LEU A 148 -4.65 6.37 10.61
CA LEU A 148 -5.89 5.60 10.46
C LEU A 148 -7.01 6.15 11.33
N THR A 149 -6.70 6.56 12.56
CA THR A 149 -7.66 7.23 13.45
C THR A 149 -8.15 8.55 12.84
N ARG A 150 -7.22 9.37 12.35
CA ARG A 150 -7.54 10.70 11.75
C ARG A 150 -8.50 10.57 10.57
N VAL A 151 -8.33 9.58 9.71
CA VAL A 151 -9.21 9.34 8.57
C VAL A 151 -10.41 8.43 8.88
N GLY A 152 -10.56 7.98 10.14
CA GLY A 152 -11.68 7.15 10.59
C GLY A 152 -11.69 5.75 9.97
N LEU A 153 -10.52 5.16 9.77
CA LEU A 153 -10.38 3.81 9.19
C LEU A 153 -9.77 2.78 10.16
N LEU A 154 -9.45 3.16 11.41
CA LEU A 154 -8.77 2.24 12.33
C LEU A 154 -9.52 0.91 12.48
N ASP A 155 -10.83 0.97 12.69
CA ASP A 155 -11.70 -0.20 12.86
C ASP A 155 -12.06 -0.90 11.53
N SER A 156 -11.52 -0.40 10.42
CA SER A 156 -11.72 -1.05 9.11
C SER A 156 -10.82 -2.25 8.91
N PHE A 157 -9.75 -2.37 9.65
CA PHE A 157 -8.74 -3.40 9.51
C PHE A 157 -8.71 -4.30 10.74
N GLU A 158 -8.53 -5.60 10.52
CA GLU A 158 -8.45 -6.59 11.58
C GLU A 158 -7.18 -6.41 12.42
N PHE A 159 -6.08 -6.04 11.77
CA PHE A 159 -4.82 -5.67 12.40
C PHE A 159 -3.94 -4.84 11.47
N LEU A 160 -2.84 -4.34 12.04
CA LEU A 160 -1.84 -3.54 11.38
C LEU A 160 -0.46 -4.15 11.65
N VAL A 161 0.33 -4.33 10.60
CA VAL A 161 1.75 -4.71 10.66
C VAL A 161 2.58 -3.49 10.31
N SER A 162 3.42 -3.06 11.23
CA SER A 162 4.27 -1.87 11.14
C SER A 162 5.75 -2.22 11.20
N ALA A 163 6.62 -1.29 10.79
CA ALA A 163 8.06 -1.51 10.74
C ALA A 163 8.68 -1.86 12.10
N ASP A 164 8.19 -1.28 13.19
CA ASP A 164 8.67 -1.57 14.55
C ASP A 164 8.24 -2.94 15.08
N MET A 165 7.15 -3.53 14.53
CA MET A 165 6.75 -4.90 14.86
C MET A 165 7.63 -5.95 14.20
N THR A 166 8.07 -5.71 12.97
CA THR A 166 8.90 -6.66 12.22
C THR A 166 10.40 -6.39 12.34
N GLY A 167 10.78 -5.19 12.79
CA GLY A 167 12.16 -4.72 12.83
C GLY A 167 12.77 -4.42 11.45
N THR A 168 11.96 -4.47 10.39
CA THR A 168 12.39 -4.27 9.00
C THR A 168 11.44 -3.33 8.26
N LYS A 169 11.76 -3.00 7.01
CA LYS A 169 10.89 -2.26 6.09
C LYS A 169 10.75 -3.01 4.78
N LYS A 170 9.67 -2.81 4.07
CA LYS A 170 9.51 -3.31 2.70
C LYS A 170 10.66 -2.78 1.81
N PRO A 171 11.27 -3.56 0.95
CA PRO A 171 10.82 -4.82 0.36
C PRO A 171 11.18 -6.10 1.13
N ASP A 172 11.62 -6.03 2.41
CA ASP A 172 11.81 -7.22 3.21
C ASP A 172 10.47 -7.98 3.33
N PRO A 173 10.46 -9.32 3.16
CA PRO A 173 9.23 -10.10 3.18
C PRO A 173 8.55 -10.20 4.54
N ALA A 174 9.21 -9.78 5.63
CA ALA A 174 8.72 -9.96 7.00
C ALA A 174 7.31 -9.42 7.24
N HIS A 175 6.95 -8.26 6.68
CA HIS A 175 5.62 -7.68 6.81
C HIS A 175 4.53 -8.59 6.23
N PHE A 176 4.78 -9.14 5.03
CA PHE A 176 3.85 -10.03 4.34
C PHE A 176 3.71 -11.35 5.07
N LEU A 177 4.84 -11.94 5.48
CA LEU A 177 4.86 -13.22 6.20
C LEU A 177 4.18 -13.10 7.57
N PHE A 178 4.43 -12.01 8.30
CA PHE A 178 3.77 -11.74 9.57
C PHE A 178 2.24 -11.63 9.40
N ALA A 179 1.79 -10.89 8.36
CA ALA A 179 0.37 -10.76 8.08
C ALA A 179 -0.28 -12.09 7.71
N LEU A 180 0.37 -12.90 6.87
CA LEU A 180 -0.12 -14.23 6.48
C LEU A 180 -0.21 -15.18 7.68
N ASP A 181 0.79 -15.18 8.56
CA ASP A 181 0.80 -16.00 9.77
C ASP A 181 -0.32 -15.59 10.73
N ALA A 182 -0.47 -14.30 11.00
CA ALA A 182 -1.53 -13.75 11.85
C ALA A 182 -2.94 -14.08 11.30
N LEU A 183 -3.10 -14.12 9.98
CA LEU A 183 -4.34 -14.49 9.33
C LEU A 183 -4.54 -16.02 9.23
N GLY A 184 -3.49 -16.81 9.40
CA GLY A 184 -3.52 -18.25 9.15
C GLY A 184 -3.82 -18.59 7.69
N LEU A 185 -3.33 -17.77 6.75
CA LEU A 185 -3.61 -17.88 5.32
C LEU A 185 -2.36 -18.22 4.52
N LYS A 186 -2.58 -18.85 3.36
CA LYS A 186 -1.54 -19.07 2.36
C LYS A 186 -1.42 -17.85 1.45
N PRO A 187 -0.23 -17.61 0.85
CA PRO A 187 -0.04 -16.46 -0.03
C PRO A 187 -1.08 -16.34 -1.15
N GLU A 188 -1.41 -17.45 -1.80
CA GLU A 188 -2.36 -17.50 -2.91
C GLU A 188 -3.82 -17.17 -2.53
N GLU A 189 -4.13 -17.12 -1.24
CA GLU A 189 -5.44 -16.74 -0.69
C GLU A 189 -5.53 -15.25 -0.36
N SER A 190 -4.44 -14.51 -0.59
CA SER A 190 -4.32 -13.10 -0.21
C SER A 190 -3.90 -12.23 -1.39
N LEU A 191 -4.38 -10.99 -1.39
CA LEU A 191 -4.07 -9.93 -2.34
C LEU A 191 -3.33 -8.80 -1.62
N VAL A 192 -2.26 -8.29 -2.22
CA VAL A 192 -1.59 -7.06 -1.78
C VAL A 192 -2.02 -5.90 -2.67
N VAL A 193 -2.37 -4.79 -2.05
CA VAL A 193 -2.64 -3.50 -2.71
C VAL A 193 -1.61 -2.48 -2.21
N GLY A 194 -0.88 -1.83 -3.10
CA GLY A 194 0.14 -0.84 -2.74
C GLY A 194 0.60 0.00 -3.91
N ASP A 195 1.20 1.16 -3.62
CA ASP A 195 1.64 2.15 -4.61
C ASP A 195 3.04 1.87 -5.18
N SER A 196 3.82 0.97 -4.59
CA SER A 196 5.23 0.80 -4.95
C SER A 196 5.50 -0.56 -5.58
N ILE A 197 5.94 -0.55 -6.85
CA ILE A 197 6.38 -1.77 -7.52
C ILE A 197 7.51 -2.45 -6.72
N LYS A 198 8.49 -1.68 -6.30
CA LYS A 198 9.68 -2.20 -5.60
C LYS A 198 9.38 -2.68 -4.18
N ARG A 199 8.57 -1.93 -3.41
CA ARG A 199 8.33 -2.22 -1.98
C ARG A 199 7.17 -3.17 -1.75
N ASP A 200 6.13 -3.11 -2.60
CA ASP A 200 4.90 -3.86 -2.40
C ASP A 200 4.73 -4.98 -3.42
N MET A 201 4.74 -4.66 -4.72
CA MET A 201 4.36 -5.62 -5.75
C MET A 201 5.41 -6.74 -5.94
N ALA A 202 6.67 -6.38 -6.14
CA ALA A 202 7.72 -7.36 -6.41
C ALA A 202 7.95 -8.36 -5.24
N PRO A 203 8.04 -7.94 -3.96
CA PRO A 203 8.18 -8.89 -2.85
C PRO A 203 6.91 -9.74 -2.65
N ALA A 204 5.71 -9.17 -2.73
CA ALA A 204 4.46 -9.91 -2.61
C ALA A 204 4.36 -11.02 -3.68
N ARG A 205 4.67 -10.69 -4.93
CA ARG A 205 4.64 -11.65 -6.04
C ARG A 205 5.65 -12.78 -5.87
N ARG A 206 6.86 -12.48 -5.38
CA ARG A 206 7.86 -13.52 -5.07
C ARG A 206 7.40 -14.50 -4.01
N LEU A 207 6.54 -14.08 -3.09
CA LEU A 207 5.92 -14.94 -2.08
C LEU A 207 4.69 -15.70 -2.60
N GLY A 208 4.20 -15.39 -3.81
CA GLY A 208 3.03 -16.02 -4.40
C GLY A 208 1.70 -15.37 -4.02
N LEU A 209 1.71 -14.15 -3.44
CA LEU A 209 0.50 -13.35 -3.25
C LEU A 209 0.03 -12.78 -4.60
N LYS A 210 -1.26 -12.52 -4.71
CA LYS A 210 -1.82 -11.70 -5.77
C LYS A 210 -1.48 -10.24 -5.54
N THR A 211 -1.41 -9.45 -6.61
CA THR A 211 -0.94 -8.06 -6.52
C THR A 211 -1.82 -7.11 -7.34
N ALA A 212 -2.21 -6.00 -6.72
CA ALA A 212 -2.90 -4.89 -7.38
C ALA A 212 -2.11 -3.59 -7.13
N TYR A 213 -1.53 -3.07 -8.19
CA TYR A 213 -0.68 -1.88 -8.15
C TYR A 213 -1.51 -0.60 -8.18
N ALA A 214 -1.45 0.19 -7.10
CA ALA A 214 -2.12 1.46 -6.96
C ALA A 214 -1.34 2.58 -7.69
N SER A 215 -1.39 2.58 -9.04
CA SER A 215 -0.62 3.52 -9.86
C SER A 215 -0.99 4.97 -9.63
N TYR A 216 -2.20 5.26 -9.15
CA TYR A 216 -2.65 6.61 -8.78
C TYR A 216 -1.86 7.22 -7.61
N GLY A 217 -1.25 6.39 -6.78
CA GLY A 217 -0.47 6.83 -5.62
C GLY A 217 1.05 6.79 -5.84
N ASP A 218 1.51 6.18 -6.91
CA ASP A 218 2.95 6.13 -7.23
C ASP A 218 3.44 7.48 -7.77
N TRP A 219 4.03 8.26 -6.90
CA TRP A 219 4.62 9.56 -7.24
C TRP A 219 6.04 9.46 -7.83
N ARG A 220 6.61 8.25 -7.93
CA ARG A 220 7.91 7.93 -8.55
C ARG A 220 7.82 6.66 -9.39
N PRO A 221 7.00 6.64 -10.43
CA PRO A 221 6.90 5.47 -11.29
C PRO A 221 8.29 5.14 -11.85
N THR A 222 8.70 3.89 -11.68
CA THR A 222 9.93 3.39 -12.26
C THR A 222 9.71 3.02 -13.71
N GLU A 223 10.72 3.25 -14.56
CA GLU A 223 10.69 2.81 -15.97
C GLU A 223 10.82 1.28 -16.12
N GLU A 224 10.91 0.54 -15.02
CA GLU A 224 10.95 -0.92 -15.04
C GLU A 224 9.62 -1.47 -15.55
N THR A 225 9.61 -1.80 -16.85
CA THR A 225 8.45 -2.25 -17.61
C THR A 225 8.16 -3.75 -17.47
N GLU A 226 8.93 -4.51 -16.67
CA GLU A 226 8.54 -5.87 -16.35
C GLU A 226 7.30 -5.83 -15.47
N GLN A 227 6.24 -6.46 -15.96
CA GLN A 227 4.94 -6.54 -15.31
C GLN A 227 5.06 -7.27 -13.96
N CYS A 228 5.43 -6.52 -12.92
CA CYS A 228 5.66 -7.02 -11.57
C CYS A 228 4.37 -7.10 -10.73
N PHE A 229 3.20 -6.96 -11.34
CA PHE A 229 1.89 -6.99 -10.69
C PHE A 229 0.86 -7.72 -11.58
N ASP A 230 -0.23 -8.18 -10.97
CA ASP A 230 -1.30 -8.89 -11.68
C ASP A 230 -2.34 -7.93 -12.24
N PHE A 231 -2.60 -6.80 -11.55
CA PHE A 231 -3.57 -5.80 -11.96
C PHE A 231 -3.11 -4.39 -11.59
N GLN A 232 -3.41 -3.41 -12.46
CA GLN A 232 -3.18 -1.99 -12.21
C GLN A 232 -4.48 -1.29 -11.84
N LEU A 233 -4.45 -0.56 -10.72
CA LEU A 233 -5.53 0.31 -10.29
C LEU A 233 -5.22 1.75 -10.71
N ASN A 234 -6.08 2.37 -11.51
CA ASN A 234 -6.00 3.79 -11.85
C ASN A 234 -6.79 4.64 -10.83
N THR A 235 -7.70 4.01 -10.13
CA THR A 235 -8.43 4.54 -8.96
C THR A 235 -8.55 3.43 -7.91
N PHE A 236 -8.79 3.79 -6.65
CA PHE A 236 -9.01 2.78 -5.61
C PHE A 236 -10.23 1.88 -5.88
N GLN A 237 -11.28 2.44 -6.50
CA GLN A 237 -12.51 1.74 -6.82
C GLN A 237 -12.32 0.61 -7.85
N ASP A 238 -11.30 0.68 -8.70
CA ASP A 238 -10.99 -0.38 -9.70
C ASP A 238 -10.74 -1.73 -9.03
N LEU A 239 -10.39 -1.73 -7.73
CA LEU A 239 -10.17 -2.91 -6.93
C LEU A 239 -11.40 -3.84 -6.89
N MET A 240 -12.60 -3.28 -6.86
CA MET A 240 -13.85 -4.08 -6.86
C MET A 240 -14.02 -4.87 -8.16
N GLY A 241 -13.70 -4.24 -9.30
CA GLY A 241 -13.70 -4.91 -10.60
C GLY A 241 -12.72 -6.08 -10.65
N TYR A 242 -11.50 -5.86 -10.18
CA TYR A 242 -10.47 -6.90 -10.13
C TYR A 242 -10.87 -8.08 -9.23
N ILE A 243 -11.37 -7.82 -8.04
CA ILE A 243 -11.82 -8.88 -7.11
C ILE A 243 -12.98 -9.66 -7.72
N GLY A 244 -13.88 -9.01 -8.45
CA GLY A 244 -14.92 -9.67 -9.21
C GLY A 244 -14.38 -10.68 -10.23
N THR A 245 -13.29 -10.36 -10.91
CA THR A 245 -12.64 -11.30 -11.85
C THR A 245 -11.99 -12.48 -11.15
N LEU A 246 -11.41 -12.28 -9.97
CA LEU A 246 -10.75 -13.34 -9.19
C LEU A 246 -11.75 -14.37 -8.63
N ASN A 247 -12.98 -13.95 -8.36
CA ASN A 247 -14.03 -14.79 -7.77
C ASN A 247 -14.98 -15.39 -8.81
N SER A 248 -14.88 -14.98 -10.08
CA SER A 248 -15.68 -15.55 -11.15
C SER A 248 -15.17 -16.95 -11.53
N PRO A 249 -16.02 -17.98 -11.63
CA PRO A 249 -15.59 -19.25 -12.17
C PRO A 249 -15.12 -19.04 -13.61
N HIS A 250 -13.88 -19.44 -13.92
CA HIS A 250 -13.37 -19.45 -15.29
C HIS A 250 -14.35 -20.23 -16.17
N VAL A 251 -15.10 -19.55 -17.00
CA VAL A 251 -15.69 -20.16 -18.19
C VAL A 251 -14.50 -20.47 -19.10
N GLN A 252 -14.00 -21.69 -19.08
CA GLN A 252 -13.07 -22.18 -20.08
C GLN A 252 -13.81 -22.08 -21.42
N THR A 253 -13.52 -21.07 -22.21
CA THR A 253 -13.82 -21.09 -23.64
C THR A 253 -12.88 -22.11 -24.25
N ASP A 254 -13.44 -23.28 -24.53
CA ASP A 254 -12.77 -24.36 -25.24
C ASP A 254 -12.40 -23.84 -26.64
N PRO A 255 -11.08 -23.78 -27.04
CA PRO A 255 -10.68 -23.27 -28.33
C PRO A 255 -11.03 -24.24 -29.50
N GLN A 256 -11.66 -25.38 -29.24
CA GLN A 256 -11.88 -26.42 -30.24
C GLN A 256 -13.23 -26.43 -30.94
N ASN A 257 -14.12 -25.47 -30.73
CA ASN A 257 -15.40 -25.44 -31.45
C ASN A 257 -15.43 -24.41 -32.58
N LYS A 258 -14.40 -24.42 -33.43
CA LYS A 258 -14.43 -23.84 -34.77
C LYS A 258 -14.20 -24.95 -35.77
N ASN A 259 -15.20 -25.73 -36.09
CA ASN A 259 -15.33 -26.47 -37.35
C ASN A 259 -16.62 -27.28 -37.32
N GLN A 260 -17.69 -26.69 -37.81
CA GLN A 260 -18.75 -27.37 -38.57
C GLN A 260 -19.79 -26.30 -38.99
N ILE A 261 -19.51 -25.66 -40.11
CA ILE A 261 -20.53 -25.17 -41.02
C ILE A 261 -20.02 -25.57 -42.40
N ASP A 262 -20.57 -26.64 -42.95
CA ASP A 262 -20.60 -27.03 -44.34
C ASP A 262 -22.04 -27.34 -44.76
N PRO A 263 -22.32 -27.31 -46.03
CA PRO A 263 -22.25 -26.25 -47.02
C PRO A 263 -23.60 -25.61 -47.34
#